data_89dfe99b1be64aabe5d7e760b0bed140
#
_entry.id   89dfe99b1be64aabe5d7e760b0bed140
#
_cell.length_a   1.000
_cell.length_b   1.000
_cell.length_c   1.000
_cell.angle_alpha   90.00
_cell.angle_beta   90.00
_cell.angle_gamma   90.00
#
_symmetry.space_group_name_H-M   'P 1'
#
loop_
_entity.id
_entity.type
_entity.pdbx_description
1 polymer ?
#
loop_
_entity_poly.entity_id
_entity_poly.type
_entity_poly.pdbx_seq_one_letter_code
_entity_poly.pdbx_strand_id
1 'polypeptide(L)'
;MSRRVPDDAGRGEAGRGDAGRRDTAIGLRPGRPSWPRRIGTWPAVAVTVVVLVAANLAMHHWTGPAGPVTAVVAGSLLLGVLRWAGGTWADAGLAPGTFARGSRWALALIGLVGAVYLVGALLPPTRPLFEDLRYAGMSGGELILRVLVLVPVGTVLLEEIAFRGVLYGLVRRARGTVWATAVSSVLFGLWHVLPSLRLATAKPALTTVFGDSAWGAWMAVLGAVLFTAAAGVLFCELRRRSGSLLAPMGLHWAVNALGYLAGFLLS
;
A
#
# COMPACT_ATOMS: atom_id res chain seq x y z
N MET A 1 -54.83 -51.87 13.83
CA MET A 1 -54.58 -53.16 13.13
C MET A 1 -53.07 -53.23 12.93
N SER A 2 -52.34 -53.79 13.83
CA SER A 2 -52.00 -55.18 14.14
C SER A 2 -51.26 -55.89 12.99
N ARG A 3 -50.01 -56.17 13.15
CA ARG A 3 -49.29 -57.44 13.48
C ARG A 3 -47.83 -57.30 12.96
N ARG A 4 -46.88 -57.43 13.80
CA ARG A 4 -46.13 -58.56 14.40
C ARG A 4 -44.93 -59.02 13.55
N VAL A 5 -43.81 -58.94 14.24
CA VAL A 5 -42.49 -59.61 14.09
C VAL A 5 -42.70 -61.14 14.14
N PRO A 6 -41.80 -62.00 13.58
CA PRO A 6 -40.86 -62.64 14.50
C PRO A 6 -39.40 -62.79 13.97
N ASP A 7 -38.54 -62.92 14.99
CA ASP A 7 -37.24 -63.56 15.11
C ASP A 7 -36.99 -64.80 14.24
N ASP A 8 -35.75 -65.04 13.84
CA ASP A 8 -35.10 -66.28 14.30
C ASP A 8 -33.56 -66.22 14.18
N ALA A 9 -32.94 -66.94 15.06
CA ALA A 9 -31.54 -67.00 15.36
C ALA A 9 -30.83 -68.08 14.50
N GLY A 10 -29.52 -67.87 14.25
CA GLY A 10 -28.67 -68.92 13.66
C GLY A 10 -27.20 -68.73 14.09
N ARG A 11 -26.79 -69.50 15.08
CA ARG A 11 -25.41 -69.74 15.54
C ARG A 11 -24.57 -70.48 14.50
N GLY A 12 -23.27 -70.25 14.50
CA GLY A 12 -22.28 -71.08 13.83
C GLY A 12 -20.88 -70.55 13.92
N GLU A 13 -20.20 -70.97 14.78
CA GLU A 13 -18.90 -71.39 15.24
C GLU A 13 -17.71 -71.32 14.25
N ALA A 14 -16.66 -70.75 14.74
CA ALA A 14 -15.26 -71.23 14.84
C ALA A 14 -14.44 -71.50 13.55
N GLY A 15 -13.36 -70.73 13.42
CA GLY A 15 -12.22 -71.03 12.53
C GLY A 15 -10.98 -70.28 12.95
N ARG A 16 -10.11 -71.05 13.60
CA ARG A 16 -8.77 -70.67 14.12
C ARG A 16 -7.81 -70.12 13.04
N GLY A 17 -6.99 -69.20 13.47
CA GLY A 17 -5.52 -69.25 13.26
C GLY A 17 -5.01 -68.66 11.96
N ASP A 18 -4.44 -67.46 12.03
CA ASP A 18 -3.06 -67.36 11.58
C ASP A 18 -2.35 -66.25 12.35
N ALA A 19 -1.28 -66.66 13.00
CA ALA A 19 -0.37 -65.80 13.74
C ALA A 19 0.74 -65.35 12.79
N GLY A 20 1.03 -64.08 12.78
CA GLY A 20 2.38 -63.66 12.40
C GLY A 20 2.51 -62.96 11.08
N ARG A 21 2.38 -61.64 11.12
CA ARG A 21 3.36 -60.72 10.48
C ARG A 21 3.17 -59.32 11.08
N ARG A 22 3.91 -59.04 12.13
CA ARG A 22 4.17 -57.67 12.52
C ARG A 22 5.16 -57.05 11.52
N ASP A 23 4.64 -56.54 10.42
CA ASP A 23 5.37 -55.64 9.59
C ASP A 23 5.45 -54.31 10.35
N THR A 24 6.54 -54.12 11.08
CA THR A 24 7.01 -52.82 11.57
C THR A 24 7.37 -51.93 10.36
N ALA A 25 6.34 -51.48 9.66
CA ALA A 25 6.50 -50.35 8.77
C ALA A 25 6.87 -49.12 9.65
N ILE A 26 8.17 -48.93 9.80
CA ILE A 26 8.72 -47.63 10.25
C ILE A 26 8.25 -46.60 9.23
N GLY A 27 7.07 -46.06 9.48
CA GLY A 27 6.54 -44.92 8.74
C GLY A 27 7.47 -43.72 8.93
N LEU A 28 8.47 -43.60 8.07
CA LEU A 28 9.16 -42.37 7.86
C LEU A 28 8.12 -41.35 7.40
N ARG A 29 7.54 -40.65 8.37
CA ARG A 29 6.78 -39.40 8.06
C ARG A 29 7.75 -38.52 7.32
N PRO A 30 7.46 -38.16 6.06
CA PRO A 30 8.30 -37.18 5.37
C PRO A 30 8.39 -35.94 6.25
N GLY A 31 9.60 -35.61 6.70
CA GLY A 31 9.86 -34.46 7.52
C GLY A 31 9.20 -33.25 6.86
N ARG A 32 8.29 -32.58 7.55
CA ARG A 32 7.76 -31.30 7.06
C ARG A 32 8.97 -30.42 6.77
N PRO A 33 9.08 -29.83 5.55
CA PRO A 33 10.16 -28.93 5.25
C PRO A 33 10.23 -27.89 6.36
N SER A 34 11.41 -27.80 7.02
CA SER A 34 11.68 -26.83 8.07
C SER A 34 11.77 -25.47 7.39
N TRP A 35 10.66 -24.78 7.20
CA TRP A 35 10.65 -23.39 6.77
C TRP A 35 11.44 -22.56 7.78
N PRO A 36 12.29 -21.63 7.34
CA PRO A 36 13.02 -20.76 8.23
C PRO A 36 12.05 -20.12 9.23
N ARG A 37 12.50 -19.99 10.49
CA ARG A 37 11.69 -19.41 11.57
C ARG A 37 11.07 -18.10 11.10
N ARG A 38 9.75 -18.01 11.14
CA ARG A 38 9.03 -16.79 10.77
C ARG A 38 9.37 -15.69 11.75
N ILE A 39 9.65 -14.50 11.24
CA ILE A 39 9.75 -13.31 12.08
C ILE A 39 8.39 -12.97 12.66
N GLY A 40 8.34 -12.54 13.91
CA GLY A 40 7.09 -12.05 14.53
C GLY A 40 6.56 -10.78 13.85
N THR A 41 5.26 -10.50 14.00
CA THR A 41 4.63 -9.35 13.33
C THR A 41 5.25 -8.02 13.76
N TRP A 42 5.52 -7.80 15.04
CA TRP A 42 6.07 -6.53 15.53
C TRP A 42 7.51 -6.29 15.10
N PRO A 43 8.43 -7.26 15.17
CA PRO A 43 9.74 -7.13 14.53
C PRO A 43 9.65 -6.84 13.03
N ALA A 44 8.70 -7.46 12.30
CA ALA A 44 8.49 -7.17 10.88
C ALA A 44 8.00 -5.72 10.65
N VAL A 45 7.13 -5.21 11.51
CA VAL A 45 6.72 -3.79 11.48
C VAL A 45 7.92 -2.88 11.74
N ALA A 46 8.76 -3.19 12.73
CA ALA A 46 9.96 -2.41 13.03
C ALA A 46 10.94 -2.39 11.83
N VAL A 47 11.20 -3.55 11.22
CA VAL A 47 12.03 -3.64 10.00
C VAL A 47 11.39 -2.83 8.85
N THR A 48 10.07 -2.89 8.68
CA THR A 48 9.35 -2.08 7.69
C THR A 48 9.59 -0.58 7.90
N VAL A 49 9.49 -0.10 9.14
CA VAL A 49 9.74 1.31 9.47
C VAL A 49 11.20 1.70 9.19
N VAL A 50 12.16 0.85 9.57
CA VAL A 50 13.59 1.11 9.28
C VAL A 50 13.85 1.21 7.78
N VAL A 51 13.30 0.29 6.97
CA VAL A 51 13.43 0.33 5.50
C VAL A 51 12.80 1.60 4.95
N LEU A 52 11.63 2.01 5.46
CA LEU A 52 10.97 3.25 5.04
C LEU A 52 11.82 4.48 5.37
N VAL A 53 12.35 4.60 6.58
CA VAL A 53 13.22 5.72 6.96
C VAL A 53 14.45 5.77 6.05
N ALA A 54 15.12 4.63 5.83
CA ALA A 54 16.28 4.56 4.95
C ALA A 54 15.94 4.98 3.51
N ALA A 55 14.82 4.50 2.98
CA ALA A 55 14.34 4.86 1.64
C ALA A 55 14.01 6.35 1.54
N ASN A 56 13.35 6.94 2.54
CA ASN A 56 13.00 8.36 2.57
C ASN A 56 14.27 9.23 2.57
N LEU A 57 15.25 8.90 3.40
CA LEU A 57 16.53 9.59 3.45
C LEU A 57 17.28 9.46 2.10
N ALA A 58 17.34 8.25 1.54
CA ALA A 58 17.98 8.01 0.25
C ALA A 58 17.34 8.84 -0.87
N MET A 59 15.99 8.86 -0.95
CA MET A 59 15.26 9.64 -1.95
C MET A 59 15.37 11.16 -1.75
N HIS A 60 15.61 11.60 -0.51
CA HIS A 60 15.83 13.01 -0.21
C HIS A 60 17.21 13.48 -0.62
N HIS A 61 18.25 12.63 -0.46
CA HIS A 61 19.64 12.99 -0.76
C HIS A 61 20.07 12.69 -2.20
N TRP A 62 19.50 11.67 -2.82
CA TRP A 62 19.86 11.24 -4.17
C TRP A 62 18.79 11.65 -5.17
N THR A 63 19.21 12.35 -6.21
CA THR A 63 18.32 12.85 -7.29
C THR A 63 18.41 12.00 -8.55
N GLY A 64 17.51 12.22 -9.50
CA GLY A 64 17.53 11.55 -10.80
C GLY A 64 17.03 10.08 -10.75
N PRO A 65 17.70 9.14 -11.46
CA PRO A 65 17.21 7.76 -11.58
C PRO A 65 17.28 6.95 -10.28
N ALA A 66 17.98 7.47 -9.26
CA ALA A 66 18.08 6.81 -7.95
C ALA A 66 16.70 6.64 -7.27
N GLY A 67 15.76 7.57 -7.47
CA GLY A 67 14.42 7.48 -6.88
C GLY A 67 13.66 6.22 -7.30
N PRO A 68 13.41 5.97 -8.58
CA PRO A 68 12.76 4.74 -9.04
C PRO A 68 13.51 3.46 -8.64
N VAL A 69 14.83 3.44 -8.68
CA VAL A 69 15.63 2.28 -8.25
C VAL A 69 15.42 2.02 -6.76
N THR A 70 15.53 3.06 -5.92
CA THR A 70 15.28 2.95 -4.47
C THR A 70 13.85 2.46 -4.21
N ALA A 71 12.87 2.95 -4.94
CA ALA A 71 11.47 2.56 -4.80
C ALA A 71 11.25 1.07 -5.10
N VAL A 72 11.82 0.56 -6.19
CA VAL A 72 11.71 -0.85 -6.58
C VAL A 72 12.44 -1.75 -5.58
N VAL A 73 13.65 -1.39 -5.17
CA VAL A 73 14.43 -2.17 -4.20
C VAL A 73 13.73 -2.20 -2.85
N ALA A 74 13.35 -1.04 -2.31
CA ALA A 74 12.66 -0.96 -1.02
C ALA A 74 11.30 -1.67 -1.06
N GLY A 75 10.50 -1.48 -2.12
CA GLY A 75 9.22 -2.18 -2.29
C GLY A 75 9.38 -3.70 -2.32
N SER A 76 10.38 -4.21 -3.03
CA SER A 76 10.70 -5.64 -3.09
C SER A 76 11.13 -6.20 -1.73
N LEU A 77 12.00 -5.48 -1.01
CA LEU A 77 12.43 -5.84 0.34
C LEU A 77 11.23 -5.89 1.31
N LEU A 78 10.34 -4.90 1.25
CA LEU A 78 9.16 -4.83 2.10
C LEU A 78 8.19 -5.98 1.84
N LEU A 79 7.96 -6.35 0.58
CA LEU A 79 7.18 -7.55 0.24
C LEU A 79 7.86 -8.82 0.77
N GLY A 80 9.19 -8.89 0.71
CA GLY A 80 9.98 -9.96 1.32
C GLY A 80 9.76 -10.04 2.84
N VAL A 81 9.77 -8.91 3.54
CA VAL A 81 9.50 -8.82 4.99
C VAL A 81 8.08 -9.32 5.32
N LEU A 82 7.07 -8.92 4.54
CA LEU A 82 5.71 -9.40 4.71
C LEU A 82 5.65 -10.94 4.56
N ARG A 83 6.29 -11.48 3.52
CA ARG A 83 6.33 -12.93 3.28
C ARG A 83 7.07 -13.68 4.39
N TRP A 84 8.18 -13.14 4.87
CA TRP A 84 8.94 -13.69 5.99
C TRP A 84 8.11 -13.69 7.30
N ALA A 85 7.28 -12.68 7.51
CA ALA A 85 6.31 -12.64 8.62
C ALA A 85 5.09 -13.57 8.40
N GLY A 86 5.07 -14.37 7.33
CA GLY A 86 3.97 -15.27 7.00
C GLY A 86 2.74 -14.57 6.43
N GLY A 87 2.89 -13.35 5.93
CA GLY A 87 1.83 -12.65 5.19
C GLY A 87 1.63 -13.22 3.79
N THR A 88 0.48 -12.94 3.20
CA THR A 88 0.07 -13.41 1.87
C THR A 88 0.00 -12.25 0.87
N TRP A 89 -0.08 -12.56 -0.42
CA TRP A 89 -0.35 -11.54 -1.45
C TRP A 89 -1.72 -10.87 -1.25
N ALA A 90 -2.69 -11.56 -0.68
CA ALA A 90 -3.98 -10.97 -0.30
C ALA A 90 -3.84 -9.95 0.85
N ASP A 91 -2.95 -10.21 1.81
CA ASP A 91 -2.64 -9.24 2.86
C ASP A 91 -2.01 -7.96 2.27
N ALA A 92 -1.15 -8.11 1.25
CA ALA A 92 -0.59 -6.99 0.51
C ALA A 92 -1.59 -6.29 -0.44
N GLY A 93 -2.76 -6.88 -0.74
CA GLY A 93 -3.68 -6.37 -1.75
C GLY A 93 -3.30 -6.66 -3.19
N LEU A 94 -2.47 -7.66 -3.36
CA LEU A 94 -1.93 -8.10 -4.64
C LEU A 94 -2.50 -9.46 -5.07
N ALA A 95 -3.64 -9.89 -4.51
CA ALA A 95 -4.29 -11.13 -4.93
C ALA A 95 -4.82 -11.00 -6.37
N PRO A 96 -4.48 -11.94 -7.29
CA PRO A 96 -4.86 -11.84 -8.71
C PRO A 96 -6.36 -11.64 -8.95
N GLY A 97 -7.22 -12.31 -8.16
CA GLY A 97 -8.68 -12.18 -8.27
C GLY A 97 -9.24 -10.79 -7.93
N THR A 98 -8.42 -9.85 -7.43
CA THR A 98 -8.86 -8.49 -7.10
C THR A 98 -8.50 -7.45 -8.17
N PHE A 99 -7.69 -7.81 -9.17
CA PHE A 99 -7.16 -6.85 -10.14
C PHE A 99 -8.26 -6.19 -10.98
N ALA A 100 -9.17 -6.94 -11.56
CA ALA A 100 -10.25 -6.36 -12.36
C ALA A 100 -11.13 -5.37 -11.58
N ARG A 101 -11.45 -5.70 -10.32
CA ARG A 101 -12.18 -4.78 -9.44
C ARG A 101 -11.32 -3.57 -9.08
N GLY A 102 -10.05 -3.79 -8.74
CA GLY A 102 -9.10 -2.73 -8.42
C GLY A 102 -8.91 -1.76 -9.58
N SER A 103 -8.78 -2.25 -10.81
CA SER A 103 -8.64 -1.42 -12.02
C SER A 103 -9.90 -0.58 -12.28
N ARG A 104 -11.10 -1.12 -12.09
CA ARG A 104 -12.34 -0.34 -12.22
C ARG A 104 -12.40 0.80 -11.21
N TRP A 105 -12.03 0.54 -9.96
CA TRP A 105 -11.91 1.59 -8.95
C TRP A 105 -10.87 2.64 -9.33
N ALA A 106 -9.68 2.20 -9.78
CA ALA A 106 -8.60 3.11 -10.19
C ALA A 106 -9.06 4.03 -11.32
N LEU A 107 -9.64 3.49 -12.39
CA LEU A 107 -10.12 4.27 -13.53
C LEU A 107 -11.23 5.26 -13.15
N ALA A 108 -12.19 4.85 -12.30
CA ALA A 108 -13.22 5.74 -11.81
C ALA A 108 -12.65 6.90 -10.98
N LEU A 109 -11.66 6.62 -10.11
CA LEU A 109 -11.00 7.63 -9.29
C LEU A 109 -10.11 8.56 -10.14
N ILE A 110 -9.40 8.04 -11.13
CA ILE A 110 -8.63 8.85 -12.10
C ILE A 110 -9.57 9.80 -12.85
N GLY A 111 -10.71 9.29 -13.34
CA GLY A 111 -11.71 10.13 -14.01
C GLY A 111 -12.30 11.20 -13.09
N LEU A 112 -12.60 10.87 -11.83
CA LEU A 112 -13.10 11.82 -10.84
C LEU A 112 -12.08 12.93 -10.56
N VAL A 113 -10.82 12.56 -10.29
CA VAL A 113 -9.75 13.54 -10.04
C VAL A 113 -9.50 14.40 -11.28
N GLY A 114 -9.50 13.78 -12.49
CA GLY A 114 -9.38 14.52 -13.74
C GLY A 114 -10.49 15.55 -13.92
N ALA A 115 -11.74 15.20 -13.61
CA ALA A 115 -12.86 16.13 -13.66
C ALA A 115 -12.70 17.29 -12.66
N VAL A 116 -12.24 17.00 -11.42
CA VAL A 116 -11.98 18.03 -10.40
C VAL A 116 -10.89 18.99 -10.85
N TYR A 117 -9.77 18.47 -11.38
CA TYR A 117 -8.70 19.31 -11.91
C TYR A 117 -9.14 20.15 -13.11
N LEU A 118 -9.90 19.55 -14.05
CA LEU A 118 -10.43 20.27 -15.20
C LEU A 118 -11.34 21.43 -14.78
N VAL A 119 -12.32 21.14 -13.89
CA VAL A 119 -13.21 22.19 -13.36
C VAL A 119 -12.42 23.27 -12.63
N GLY A 120 -11.48 22.87 -11.75
CA GLY A 120 -10.64 23.82 -11.02
C GLY A 120 -9.79 24.69 -11.93
N ALA A 121 -9.26 24.15 -13.03
CA ALA A 121 -8.47 24.91 -14.02
C ALA A 121 -9.33 25.88 -14.85
N LEU A 122 -10.59 25.55 -15.08
CA LEU A 122 -11.52 26.38 -15.86
C LEU A 122 -12.10 27.55 -15.04
N LEU A 123 -12.15 27.43 -13.71
CA LEU A 123 -12.69 28.47 -12.83
C LEU A 123 -11.60 29.50 -12.46
N PRO A 124 -11.76 30.80 -12.82
CA PRO A 124 -10.74 31.82 -12.55
C PRO A 124 -10.31 31.92 -11.07
N PRO A 125 -11.21 31.79 -10.07
CA PRO A 125 -10.81 31.91 -8.67
C PRO A 125 -9.92 30.79 -8.16
N THR A 126 -9.92 29.61 -8.82
CA THR A 126 -9.15 28.43 -8.40
C THR A 126 -7.85 28.24 -9.18
N ARG A 127 -7.67 28.93 -10.30
CA ARG A 127 -6.45 28.84 -11.13
C ARG A 127 -5.16 29.07 -10.33
N PRO A 128 -5.05 30.10 -9.45
CA PRO A 128 -3.84 30.33 -8.67
C PRO A 128 -3.44 29.15 -7.76
N LEU A 129 -4.36 28.24 -7.42
CA LEU A 129 -4.05 27.04 -6.64
C LEU A 129 -3.22 26.01 -7.39
N PHE A 130 -3.19 26.10 -8.74
CA PHE A 130 -2.38 25.23 -9.59
C PHE A 130 -0.99 25.81 -9.89
N GLU A 131 -0.73 27.08 -9.54
CA GLU A 131 0.59 27.69 -9.70
C GLU A 131 1.60 26.98 -8.77
N ASP A 132 2.70 26.52 -9.37
CA ASP A 132 3.74 25.80 -8.64
C ASP A 132 5.09 26.06 -9.33
N LEU A 133 5.97 26.77 -8.65
CA LEU A 133 7.28 27.17 -9.17
C LEU A 133 8.18 25.99 -9.55
N ARG A 134 7.86 24.78 -9.09
CA ARG A 134 8.59 23.56 -9.45
C ARG A 134 8.40 23.15 -10.91
N TYR A 135 7.40 23.71 -11.60
CA TYR A 135 7.08 23.39 -12.99
C TYR A 135 7.56 24.46 -13.97
N ALA A 136 8.00 25.62 -13.48
CA ALA A 136 8.53 26.69 -14.30
C ALA A 136 9.73 26.21 -15.12
N GLY A 137 9.64 26.32 -16.46
CA GLY A 137 10.69 25.89 -17.38
C GLY A 137 10.78 24.38 -17.64
N MET A 138 9.85 23.56 -17.13
CA MET A 138 9.80 22.13 -17.42
C MET A 138 9.51 21.90 -18.89
N SER A 139 10.23 20.97 -19.54
CA SER A 139 9.95 20.55 -20.91
C SER A 139 8.80 19.53 -20.98
N GLY A 140 8.12 19.43 -22.13
CA GLY A 140 7.08 18.41 -22.34
C GLY A 140 7.63 16.98 -22.19
N GLY A 141 8.88 16.73 -22.61
CA GLY A 141 9.53 15.42 -22.41
C GLY A 141 9.75 15.09 -20.92
N GLU A 142 10.14 16.07 -20.13
CA GLU A 142 10.29 15.92 -18.68
C GLU A 142 8.93 15.66 -18.00
N LEU A 143 7.88 16.36 -18.41
CA LEU A 143 6.52 16.11 -17.93
C LEU A 143 6.10 14.65 -18.20
N ILE A 144 6.28 14.17 -19.42
CA ILE A 144 5.94 12.78 -19.80
C ILE A 144 6.72 11.79 -18.91
N LEU A 145 8.02 12.00 -18.75
CA LEU A 145 8.85 11.15 -17.89
C LEU A 145 8.33 11.15 -16.45
N ARG A 146 7.99 12.32 -15.89
CA ARG A 146 7.46 12.43 -14.53
C ARG A 146 6.12 11.70 -14.39
N VAL A 147 5.17 11.98 -15.27
CA VAL A 147 3.80 11.43 -15.20
C VAL A 147 3.77 9.92 -15.40
N LEU A 148 4.55 9.40 -16.36
CA LEU A 148 4.49 7.99 -16.75
C LEU A 148 5.52 7.09 -16.06
N VAL A 149 6.60 7.65 -15.50
CA VAL A 149 7.68 6.86 -14.90
C VAL A 149 7.96 7.27 -13.45
N LEU A 150 8.34 8.52 -13.22
CA LEU A 150 8.83 8.93 -11.89
C LEU A 150 7.72 8.91 -10.84
N VAL A 151 6.52 9.39 -11.18
CA VAL A 151 5.37 9.36 -10.27
C VAL A 151 4.92 7.90 -10.01
N PRO A 152 4.59 7.09 -11.04
CA PRO A 152 4.06 5.75 -10.76
C PRO A 152 5.10 4.82 -10.13
N VAL A 153 6.36 4.84 -10.57
CA VAL A 153 7.40 3.93 -10.08
C VAL A 153 8.16 4.52 -8.89
N GLY A 154 8.60 5.78 -8.99
CA GLY A 154 9.43 6.41 -7.96
C GLY A 154 8.66 6.82 -6.70
N THR A 155 7.36 7.05 -6.80
CA THR A 155 6.54 7.52 -5.67
C THR A 155 5.44 6.51 -5.33
N VAL A 156 4.44 6.38 -6.21
CA VAL A 156 3.20 5.64 -5.92
C VAL A 156 3.45 4.18 -5.60
N LEU A 157 4.30 3.49 -6.38
CA LEU A 157 4.57 2.07 -6.20
C LEU A 157 5.13 1.78 -4.81
N LEU A 158 6.19 2.49 -4.40
CA LEU A 158 6.80 2.28 -3.09
C LEU A 158 5.82 2.61 -1.97
N GLU A 159 5.19 3.78 -2.04
CA GLU A 159 4.34 4.26 -0.96
C GLU A 159 3.12 3.35 -0.76
N GLU A 160 2.44 2.94 -1.83
CA GLU A 160 1.29 2.05 -1.69
C GLU A 160 1.67 0.63 -1.27
N ILE A 161 2.77 0.06 -1.78
CA ILE A 161 3.30 -1.23 -1.30
C ILE A 161 3.64 -1.14 0.19
N ALA A 162 4.34 -0.10 0.60
CA ALA A 162 4.80 0.07 1.97
C ALA A 162 3.66 0.27 2.95
N PHE A 163 2.82 1.28 2.70
CA PHE A 163 1.80 1.71 3.66
C PHE A 163 0.52 0.89 3.57
N ARG A 164 -0.05 0.63 2.36
CA ARG A 164 -1.33 -0.06 2.18
C ARG A 164 -1.16 -1.56 1.91
N GLY A 165 0.01 -1.95 1.44
CA GLY A 165 0.36 -3.36 1.29
C GLY A 165 0.91 -3.95 2.58
N VAL A 166 2.17 -3.65 2.88
CA VAL A 166 2.94 -4.34 3.91
C VAL A 166 2.55 -3.90 5.32
N LEU A 167 2.67 -2.61 5.63
CA LEU A 167 2.41 -2.10 6.98
C LEU A 167 0.96 -2.34 7.39
N TYR A 168 0.01 -1.95 6.55
CA TYR A 168 -1.41 -2.21 6.77
C TYR A 168 -1.70 -3.71 6.91
N GLY A 169 -1.14 -4.55 6.03
CA GLY A 169 -1.32 -6.01 6.08
C GLY A 169 -0.80 -6.64 7.36
N LEU A 170 0.41 -6.28 7.81
CA LEU A 170 1.01 -6.76 9.05
C LEU A 170 0.19 -6.35 10.29
N VAL A 171 -0.13 -5.05 10.41
CA VAL A 171 -0.88 -4.55 11.57
C VAL A 171 -2.32 -5.07 11.59
N ARG A 172 -2.98 -5.17 10.42
CA ARG A 172 -4.33 -5.72 10.32
C ARG A 172 -4.41 -7.16 10.84
N ARG A 173 -3.41 -7.98 10.53
CA ARG A 173 -3.33 -9.36 11.02
C ARG A 173 -3.15 -9.45 12.54
N ALA A 174 -2.47 -8.48 13.15
CA ALA A 174 -2.15 -8.47 14.57
C ALA A 174 -3.23 -7.77 15.43
N ARG A 175 -3.81 -6.68 14.94
CA ARG A 175 -4.66 -5.77 15.73
C ARG A 175 -5.94 -5.32 15.04
N GLY A 176 -6.22 -5.83 13.83
CA GLY A 176 -7.41 -5.48 13.07
C GLY A 176 -7.31 -4.18 12.27
N THR A 177 -8.41 -3.86 11.60
CA THR A 177 -8.48 -2.80 10.57
C THR A 177 -8.26 -1.40 11.15
N VAL A 178 -8.84 -1.07 12.31
CA VAL A 178 -8.73 0.27 12.91
C VAL A 178 -7.27 0.63 13.20
N TRP A 179 -6.54 -0.27 13.87
CA TRP A 179 -5.13 -0.07 14.16
C TRP A 179 -4.27 -0.04 12.89
N ALA A 180 -4.58 -0.89 11.91
CA ALA A 180 -3.87 -0.87 10.62
C ALA A 180 -4.04 0.47 9.91
N THR A 181 -5.26 1.00 9.87
CA THR A 181 -5.54 2.31 9.28
C THR A 181 -4.81 3.42 10.05
N ALA A 182 -4.92 3.44 11.38
CA ALA A 182 -4.30 4.48 12.20
C ALA A 182 -2.77 4.50 12.02
N VAL A 183 -2.10 3.34 12.22
CA VAL A 183 -0.63 3.24 12.10
C VAL A 183 -0.15 3.58 10.70
N SER A 184 -0.79 3.01 9.66
CA SER A 184 -0.43 3.28 8.27
C SER A 184 -0.59 4.76 7.92
N SER A 185 -1.68 5.39 8.33
CA SER A 185 -1.99 6.79 8.00
C SER A 185 -1.09 7.78 8.73
N VAL A 186 -0.82 7.55 10.02
CA VAL A 186 0.10 8.39 10.80
C VAL A 186 1.52 8.32 10.23
N LEU A 187 2.02 7.11 9.96
CA LEU A 187 3.35 6.95 9.38
C LEU A 187 3.43 7.49 7.94
N PHE A 188 2.35 7.42 7.19
CA PHE A 188 2.26 8.06 5.87
C PHE A 188 2.31 9.59 5.95
N GLY A 189 1.66 10.19 6.94
CA GLY A 189 1.81 11.62 7.22
C GLY A 189 3.26 11.99 7.57
N LEU A 190 3.88 11.24 8.49
CA LEU A 190 5.26 11.47 8.91
C LEU A 190 6.28 11.26 7.76
N TRP A 191 6.02 10.36 6.84
CA TRP A 191 6.79 10.18 5.60
C TRP A 191 6.92 11.48 4.81
N HIS A 192 5.90 12.34 4.85
CA HIS A 192 5.87 13.59 4.09
C HIS A 192 6.57 14.78 4.79
N VAL A 193 7.14 14.60 5.98
CA VAL A 193 7.91 15.69 6.64
C VAL A 193 9.05 16.17 5.74
N LEU A 194 9.94 15.28 5.31
CA LEU A 194 11.09 15.68 4.47
C LEU A 194 10.68 16.28 3.10
N PRO A 195 9.75 15.67 2.33
CA PRO A 195 9.26 16.29 1.10
C PRO A 195 8.62 17.67 1.30
N SER A 196 8.04 17.94 2.48
CA SER A 196 7.32 19.17 2.76
C SER A 196 8.19 20.32 3.26
N LEU A 197 9.46 20.08 3.61
CA LEU A 197 10.34 21.11 4.16
C LEU A 197 10.53 22.33 3.23
N ARG A 198 10.39 22.13 1.92
CA ARG A 198 10.48 23.20 0.90
C ARG A 198 9.13 23.59 0.29
N LEU A 199 8.03 23.11 0.88
CA LEU A 199 6.71 23.28 0.27
C LEU A 199 6.27 24.75 0.26
N ALA A 200 6.52 25.47 1.34
CA ALA A 200 6.17 26.90 1.45
C ALA A 200 6.88 27.77 0.39
N THR A 201 8.15 27.44 0.08
CA THR A 201 8.92 28.17 -0.94
C THR A 201 8.54 27.77 -2.37
N ALA A 202 7.98 26.58 -2.56
CA ALA A 202 7.59 26.08 -3.88
C ALA A 202 6.17 26.50 -4.29
N LYS A 203 5.29 26.79 -3.33
CA LYS A 203 3.88 27.12 -3.56
C LYS A 203 3.53 28.50 -2.95
N PRO A 204 3.42 29.56 -3.78
CA PRO A 204 3.08 30.92 -3.30
C PRO A 204 1.78 30.98 -2.50
N ALA A 205 0.76 30.18 -2.86
CA ALA A 205 -0.50 30.13 -2.14
C ALA A 205 -0.33 29.73 -0.65
N LEU A 206 0.70 28.96 -0.29
CA LEU A 206 0.97 28.59 1.11
C LEU A 206 1.57 29.73 1.91
N THR A 207 2.42 30.55 1.30
CA THR A 207 2.95 31.76 1.96
C THR A 207 1.86 32.80 2.19
N THR A 208 0.88 32.88 1.28
CA THR A 208 -0.31 33.73 1.48
C THR A 208 -1.14 33.27 2.68
N VAL A 209 -1.26 31.96 2.92
CA VAL A 209 -2.07 31.41 4.02
C VAL A 209 -1.31 31.39 5.36
N PHE A 210 -0.04 30.97 5.35
CA PHE A 210 0.75 30.71 6.56
C PHE A 210 1.79 31.81 6.86
N GLY A 211 2.00 32.77 5.94
CA GLY A 211 3.05 33.77 6.02
C GLY A 211 4.43 33.24 5.56
N ASP A 212 5.38 34.13 5.41
CA ASP A 212 6.75 33.86 4.97
C ASP A 212 7.76 33.64 6.11
N SER A 213 7.26 33.65 7.36
CA SER A 213 8.08 33.44 8.55
C SER A 213 8.47 31.95 8.73
N ALA A 214 9.51 31.69 9.53
CA ALA A 214 9.89 30.32 9.93
C ALA A 214 8.72 29.57 10.59
N TRP A 215 7.89 30.26 11.37
CA TRP A 215 6.69 29.68 11.98
C TRP A 215 5.66 29.30 10.90
N GLY A 216 5.43 30.15 9.91
CA GLY A 216 4.55 29.84 8.77
C GLY A 216 5.01 28.62 7.99
N ALA A 217 6.33 28.51 7.76
CA ALA A 217 6.90 27.33 7.10
C ALA A 217 6.64 26.02 7.89
N TRP A 218 6.80 26.05 9.23
CA TRP A 218 6.47 24.89 10.08
C TRP A 218 4.98 24.57 10.10
N MET A 219 4.10 25.58 10.07
CA MET A 219 2.66 25.36 9.95
C MET A 219 2.29 24.74 8.61
N ALA A 220 2.94 25.13 7.51
CA ALA A 220 2.76 24.50 6.20
C ALA A 220 3.19 23.03 6.20
N VAL A 221 4.32 22.69 6.84
CA VAL A 221 4.77 21.30 7.01
C VAL A 221 3.76 20.51 7.85
N LEU A 222 3.32 21.04 8.99
CA LEU A 222 2.31 20.38 9.82
C LEU A 222 1.00 20.16 9.04
N GLY A 223 0.54 21.16 8.31
CA GLY A 223 -0.63 21.07 7.44
C GLY A 223 -0.48 19.94 6.39
N ALA A 224 0.69 19.85 5.75
CA ALA A 224 0.97 18.79 4.80
C ALA A 224 0.96 17.40 5.44
N VAL A 225 1.57 17.26 6.64
CA VAL A 225 1.58 16.00 7.40
C VAL A 225 0.16 15.57 7.79
N LEU A 226 -0.66 16.49 8.30
CA LEU A 226 -2.04 16.21 8.68
C LEU A 226 -2.91 15.88 7.46
N PHE A 227 -2.76 16.62 6.37
CA PHE A 227 -3.46 16.37 5.11
C PHE A 227 -3.12 14.99 4.54
N THR A 228 -1.83 14.66 4.48
CA THR A 228 -1.39 13.35 3.95
C THR A 228 -1.76 12.20 4.89
N ALA A 229 -1.77 12.41 6.22
CA ALA A 229 -2.32 11.43 7.16
C ALA A 229 -3.81 11.18 6.91
N ALA A 230 -4.61 12.23 6.70
CA ALA A 230 -6.03 12.11 6.36
C ALA A 230 -6.24 11.41 5.01
N ALA A 231 -5.46 11.77 3.98
CA ALA A 231 -5.43 11.04 2.71
C ALA A 231 -5.06 9.56 2.91
N GLY A 232 -4.16 9.28 3.86
CA GLY A 232 -3.79 7.94 4.28
C GLY A 232 -4.97 7.09 4.74
N VAL A 233 -5.88 7.68 5.51
CA VAL A 233 -7.13 7.02 5.95
C VAL A 233 -8.00 6.67 4.74
N LEU A 234 -8.18 7.62 3.80
CA LEU A 234 -8.93 7.38 2.57
C LEU A 234 -8.32 6.25 1.74
N PHE A 235 -7.00 6.23 1.56
CA PHE A 235 -6.30 5.19 0.82
C PHE A 235 -6.42 3.81 1.47
N CYS A 236 -6.35 3.72 2.81
CA CYS A 236 -6.63 2.49 3.55
C CYS A 236 -8.07 2.01 3.34
N GLU A 237 -9.04 2.92 3.32
CA GLU A 237 -10.45 2.58 3.07
C GLU A 237 -10.68 2.10 1.63
N LEU A 238 -10.06 2.75 0.63
CA LEU A 238 -10.09 2.28 -0.76
C LEU A 238 -9.47 0.89 -0.90
N ARG A 239 -8.31 0.67 -0.24
CA ARG A 239 -7.66 -0.63 -0.16
C ARG A 239 -8.58 -1.69 0.45
N ARG A 240 -9.28 -1.35 1.54
CA ARG A 240 -10.21 -2.24 2.24
C ARG A 240 -11.42 -2.59 1.37
N ARG A 241 -12.08 -1.60 0.76
CA ARG A 241 -13.29 -1.79 -0.05
C ARG A 241 -13.01 -2.50 -1.37
N SER A 242 -11.94 -2.16 -2.05
CA SER A 242 -11.58 -2.78 -3.33
C SER A 242 -10.94 -4.16 -3.17
N GLY A 243 -10.29 -4.42 -2.02
CA GLY A 243 -9.44 -5.59 -1.81
C GLY A 243 -8.11 -5.55 -2.59
N SER A 244 -7.81 -4.45 -3.29
CA SER A 244 -6.67 -4.33 -4.21
C SER A 244 -5.87 -3.07 -3.95
N LEU A 245 -4.54 -3.12 -4.15
CA LEU A 245 -3.68 -1.93 -4.15
C LEU A 245 -3.96 -1.00 -5.34
N LEU A 246 -4.52 -1.51 -6.45
CA LEU A 246 -4.73 -0.70 -7.65
C LEU A 246 -5.68 0.49 -7.41
N ALA A 247 -6.65 0.36 -6.50
CA ALA A 247 -7.58 1.46 -6.21
C ALA A 247 -6.89 2.67 -5.55
N PRO A 248 -6.17 2.53 -4.42
CA PRO A 248 -5.41 3.64 -3.86
C PRO A 248 -4.28 4.09 -4.77
N MET A 249 -3.58 3.18 -5.50
CA MET A 249 -2.56 3.55 -6.48
C MET A 249 -3.13 4.45 -7.58
N GLY A 250 -4.32 4.15 -8.11
CA GLY A 250 -4.97 4.96 -9.15
C GLY A 250 -5.29 6.37 -8.65
N LEU A 251 -5.87 6.50 -7.46
CA LEU A 251 -6.13 7.81 -6.84
C LEU A 251 -4.84 8.57 -6.58
N HIS A 252 -3.85 7.91 -6.00
CA HIS A 252 -2.56 8.50 -5.68
C HIS A 252 -1.82 8.99 -6.94
N TRP A 253 -1.77 8.14 -7.97
CA TRP A 253 -1.23 8.54 -9.26
C TRP A 253 -1.98 9.75 -9.85
N ALA A 254 -3.31 9.72 -9.85
CA ALA A 254 -4.11 10.79 -10.44
C ALA A 254 -3.85 12.13 -9.75
N VAL A 255 -3.84 12.16 -8.40
CA VAL A 255 -3.58 13.41 -7.66
C VAL A 255 -2.20 13.96 -7.98
N ASN A 256 -1.16 13.12 -8.02
CA ASN A 256 0.19 13.57 -8.32
C ASN A 256 0.42 13.89 -9.80
N ALA A 257 0.09 12.95 -10.70
CA ALA A 257 0.37 13.07 -12.14
C ALA A 257 -0.46 14.16 -12.81
N LEU A 258 -1.76 14.24 -12.49
CA LEU A 258 -2.62 15.31 -13.02
C LEU A 258 -2.29 16.66 -12.38
N GLY A 259 -1.75 16.69 -11.15
CA GLY A 259 -1.18 17.89 -10.55
C GLY A 259 0.00 18.42 -11.34
N TYR A 260 0.92 17.55 -11.77
CA TYR A 260 2.01 17.93 -12.69
C TYR A 260 1.48 18.48 -14.01
N LEU A 261 0.50 17.78 -14.61
CA LEU A 261 -0.10 18.20 -15.87
C LEU A 261 -0.80 19.56 -15.75
N ALA A 262 -1.62 19.76 -14.73
CA ALA A 262 -2.33 21.01 -14.52
C ALA A 262 -1.34 22.18 -14.25
N GLY A 263 -0.36 21.96 -13.37
CA GLY A 263 0.68 22.98 -13.11
C GLY A 263 1.48 23.33 -14.35
N PHE A 264 1.84 22.36 -15.19
CA PHE A 264 2.55 22.61 -16.47
C PHE A 264 1.71 23.38 -17.50
N LEU A 265 0.40 23.09 -17.58
CA LEU A 265 -0.47 23.75 -18.56
C LEU A 265 -0.89 25.17 -18.15
N LEU A 266 -0.79 25.50 -16.86
CA LEU A 266 -1.25 26.76 -16.30
C LEU A 266 -0.09 27.70 -15.86
N SER A 267 1.16 27.18 -15.84
CA SER A 267 2.39 27.99 -15.68
C SER A 267 2.85 28.54 -17.03
#